data_fc0468f45e31f59f6e3e4dddfaaa0e8c
#
_entry.id   fc0468f45e31f59f6e3e4dddfaaa0e8c
#
_cell.length_a   1.000
_cell.length_b   1.000
_cell.length_c   1.000
_cell.angle_alpha   90.00
_cell.angle_beta   90.00
_cell.angle_gamma   90.00
#
_symmetry.space_group_name_H-M   'P 1'
#
loop_
_entity.id
_entity.type
_entity.pdbx_description
1 polymer ?
#
loop_
_entity_poly.entity_id
_entity_poly.type
_entity_poly.pdbx_seq_one_letter_code
_entity_poly.pdbx_strand_id
1 'polypeptide(L)'
;MKKRLRMSALFLAATMIMSIGTGCKSKNTDVAEDGRTILTVGNWPNKESDPKGYERMEKKKEQFEKENPDVMIKEDEWSYDLQTFAAKAEGETLPTVYQTHFTEADKIINGGYAADLTDCAKKYGIYGAIDHNILENISKDGKMYFVPMSSYDLGIMMNTSLFEEAGLLEADGSPKIPKTFDELAETAKIIREKTGKAGFVLPTSENMGGWIFTSIAWNFGVKFMEETDDGWKSTFNSPECIEALQYIKDLRWKYNALPVNSNINAAEISKQIGTGQAAMSIAHAGQADACVKSYGMDPLKLGFAKMPAGPKDHVTMMGGAYYAIPNTATEKQIDAAFRWITFSGTKTTLNDEEMARIESDYKAKKEENNGVVGLLGLSIWSDDVQARQFNKEMNAKYSTVDPKNVASFNNKDDINYQVEEPVCAQDLYALLDGCIQAVISDENADCAALLEKASSDFQTKYLDYEGK
;
A
#
# COMPACT_ATOMS: atom_id res chain seq x y z
N MET A 1 60.79 23.42 -44.97
CA MET A 1 59.91 23.75 -43.84
C MET A 1 59.16 22.55 -43.35
N LYS A 2 59.82 21.60 -42.72
CA LYS A 2 59.24 20.41 -42.05
C LYS A 2 60.28 19.89 -41.05
N LYS A 3 60.36 20.50 -39.85
CA LYS A 3 61.12 20.01 -38.70
C LYS A 3 60.96 20.96 -37.51
N ARG A 4 59.76 21.07 -36.96
CA ARG A 4 59.53 21.69 -35.61
C ARG A 4 58.10 21.34 -35.14
N LEU A 5 57.82 20.05 -34.96
CA LEU A 5 56.57 19.61 -34.26
C LEU A 5 56.75 18.15 -33.77
N ARG A 6 57.79 17.89 -33.02
CA ARG A 6 57.98 16.57 -32.35
C ARG A 6 58.72 16.67 -31.01
N MET A 7 58.46 17.68 -30.21
CA MET A 7 59.11 17.80 -28.90
C MET A 7 58.23 18.44 -27.82
N SER A 8 56.90 18.33 -27.95
CA SER A 8 55.94 18.81 -26.90
C SER A 8 54.94 17.75 -26.43
N ALA A 9 55.19 16.48 -26.75
CA ALA A 9 54.27 15.38 -26.39
C ALA A 9 54.88 14.38 -25.36
N LEU A 10 55.98 14.72 -24.70
CA LEU A 10 56.63 13.84 -23.72
C LEU A 10 56.72 14.40 -22.29
N PHE A 11 56.07 15.51 -21.99
CA PHE A 11 56.04 16.07 -20.62
C PHE A 11 54.65 16.10 -19.98
N LEU A 12 53.61 15.52 -20.63
CA LEU A 12 52.23 15.43 -20.06
C LEU A 12 51.84 13.98 -19.66
N ALA A 13 52.76 13.03 -19.73
CA ALA A 13 52.48 11.62 -19.39
C ALA A 13 53.02 11.20 -18.00
N ALA A 14 53.61 12.11 -17.21
CA ALA A 14 54.20 11.80 -15.92
C ALA A 14 53.49 12.38 -14.69
N THR A 15 52.31 12.99 -14.88
CA THR A 15 51.49 13.56 -13.75
C THR A 15 50.09 12.95 -13.61
N MET A 16 49.83 11.81 -14.28
CA MET A 16 48.52 11.10 -14.17
C MET A 16 48.65 9.71 -13.53
N ILE A 17 49.65 9.46 -12.73
CA ILE A 17 49.78 8.22 -11.95
C ILE A 17 50.13 8.59 -10.51
N MET A 18 49.23 9.29 -9.82
CA MET A 18 49.14 9.35 -8.35
C MET A 18 47.80 9.92 -7.89
N SER A 19 46.70 9.36 -8.39
CA SER A 19 45.37 9.52 -7.77
C SER A 19 44.51 8.28 -7.96
N ILE A 20 45.16 7.10 -7.84
CA ILE A 20 44.45 5.84 -7.65
C ILE A 20 44.71 5.44 -6.21
N GLY A 21 43.85 5.81 -5.33
CA GLY A 21 43.92 5.31 -3.97
C GLY A 21 43.31 6.25 -2.94
N THR A 22 42.07 6.58 -3.05
CA THR A 22 41.13 6.73 -1.92
C THR A 22 39.74 6.90 -2.54
N GLY A 23 39.23 5.83 -3.14
CA GLY A 23 37.80 5.58 -3.14
C GLY A 23 37.47 5.32 -1.68
N CYS A 24 37.18 6.35 -0.91
CA CYS A 24 36.50 6.16 0.36
C CYS A 24 35.16 5.50 0.01
N LYS A 25 35.09 4.16 0.15
CA LYS A 25 33.84 3.52 0.50
C LYS A 25 33.41 4.23 1.77
N SER A 26 32.41 5.07 1.68
CA SER A 26 31.68 5.58 2.82
C SER A 26 30.94 4.38 3.41
N LYS A 27 31.64 3.52 4.13
CA LYS A 27 30.98 2.59 5.05
C LYS A 27 30.15 3.46 5.98
N ASN A 28 28.88 3.19 6.09
CA ASN A 28 28.07 3.77 7.16
C ASN A 28 28.79 3.44 8.47
N THR A 29 29.38 4.45 9.09
CA THR A 29 30.05 4.28 10.38
C THR A 29 28.95 4.00 11.39
N ASP A 30 29.04 2.90 12.12
CA ASP A 30 28.06 2.46 13.11
C ASP A 30 28.22 3.17 14.47
N VAL A 31 29.36 3.88 14.67
CA VAL A 31 29.70 4.59 15.91
C VAL A 31 30.21 5.98 15.60
N ALA A 32 29.70 6.98 16.31
CA ALA A 32 30.17 8.36 16.27
C ALA A 32 31.51 8.53 17.04
N GLU A 33 32.20 9.66 16.83
CA GLU A 33 33.47 9.97 17.49
C GLU A 33 33.32 10.01 19.04
N ASP A 34 32.14 10.36 19.56
CA ASP A 34 31.83 10.38 20.98
C ASP A 34 31.36 9.03 21.54
N GLY A 35 31.35 7.96 20.72
CA GLY A 35 31.03 6.61 21.12
C GLY A 35 29.53 6.25 21.01
N ARG A 36 28.67 7.17 20.60
CA ARG A 36 27.24 6.89 20.39
C ARG A 36 27.01 6.02 19.16
N THR A 37 26.00 5.16 19.22
CA THR A 37 25.53 4.40 18.06
C THR A 37 24.89 5.34 17.04
N ILE A 38 25.37 5.32 15.79
CA ILE A 38 24.75 6.09 14.70
C ILE A 38 23.56 5.32 14.16
N LEU A 39 22.39 5.95 14.20
CA LEU A 39 21.18 5.48 13.55
C LEU A 39 20.83 6.39 12.37
N THR A 40 21.13 5.95 11.16
CA THR A 40 20.73 6.69 9.95
C THR A 40 19.25 6.41 9.64
N VAL A 41 18.43 7.46 9.64
CA VAL A 41 16.98 7.36 9.43
C VAL A 41 16.62 7.87 8.05
N GLY A 42 16.12 6.99 7.21
CA GLY A 42 15.62 7.30 5.86
C GLY A 42 14.26 8.01 5.89
N ASN A 43 13.79 8.39 4.71
CA ASN A 43 12.52 9.11 4.55
C ASN A 43 12.47 10.44 5.33
N TRP A 44 13.63 11.06 5.57
CA TRP A 44 13.67 12.35 6.26
C TRP A 44 13.10 13.44 5.35
N PRO A 45 12.18 14.29 5.82
CA PRO A 45 11.59 15.34 4.99
C PRO A 45 12.66 16.33 4.51
N ASN A 46 12.60 16.68 3.24
CA ASN A 46 13.51 17.68 2.70
C ASN A 46 13.11 19.07 3.22
N LYS A 47 14.09 19.83 3.72
CA LYS A 47 13.89 21.12 4.36
C LYS A 47 13.29 22.18 3.44
N GLU A 48 13.57 22.11 2.13
CA GLU A 48 13.10 23.11 1.16
C GLU A 48 11.68 22.81 0.67
N SER A 49 11.38 21.51 0.40
CA SER A 49 10.08 21.09 -0.14
C SER A 49 9.03 20.81 0.94
N ASP A 50 9.43 20.34 2.14
CA ASP A 50 8.55 20.14 3.29
C ASP A 50 9.14 20.69 4.59
N PRO A 51 9.25 22.02 4.75
CA PRO A 51 9.84 22.63 5.93
C PRO A 51 9.11 22.29 7.24
N LYS A 52 7.79 22.08 7.18
CA LYS A 52 7.01 21.71 8.37
C LYS A 52 7.24 20.25 8.78
N GLY A 53 7.37 19.36 7.81
CA GLY A 53 7.76 17.97 8.03
C GLY A 53 9.15 17.90 8.64
N TYR A 54 10.11 18.62 8.07
CA TYR A 54 11.48 18.71 8.58
C TYR A 54 11.51 19.18 10.03
N GLU A 55 10.84 20.30 10.36
CA GLU A 55 10.79 20.83 11.73
C GLU A 55 10.18 19.83 12.73
N ARG A 56 9.14 19.10 12.33
CA ARG A 56 8.55 18.05 13.18
C ARG A 56 9.53 16.92 13.46
N MET A 57 10.29 16.49 12.43
CA MET A 57 11.27 15.41 12.58
C MET A 57 12.47 15.85 13.41
N GLU A 58 12.94 17.10 13.30
CA GLU A 58 13.99 17.65 14.16
C GLU A 58 13.60 17.64 15.64
N LYS A 59 12.40 18.12 15.97
CA LYS A 59 11.89 18.06 17.34
C LYS A 59 11.80 16.62 17.88
N LYS A 60 11.39 15.71 17.01
CA LYS A 60 11.29 14.29 17.34
C LYS A 60 12.66 13.67 17.60
N LYS A 61 13.67 14.01 16.78
CA LYS A 61 15.07 13.62 16.95
C LYS A 61 15.63 14.12 18.27
N GLU A 62 15.49 15.43 18.55
CA GLU A 62 15.96 16.05 19.80
C GLU A 62 15.38 15.34 21.03
N GLN A 63 14.07 15.04 21.00
CA GLN A 63 13.43 14.34 22.10
C GLN A 63 13.93 12.89 22.22
N PHE A 64 14.04 12.17 21.10
CA PHE A 64 14.55 10.80 21.10
C PHE A 64 15.97 10.69 21.62
N GLU A 65 16.89 11.55 21.16
CA GLU A 65 18.29 11.56 21.61
C GLU A 65 18.43 11.95 23.09
N LYS A 66 17.54 12.80 23.60
CA LYS A 66 17.47 13.12 25.03
C LYS A 66 17.10 11.90 25.87
N GLU A 67 16.17 11.07 25.37
CA GLU A 67 15.73 9.84 26.05
C GLU A 67 16.69 8.66 25.81
N ASN A 68 17.50 8.73 24.75
CA ASN A 68 18.45 7.71 24.32
C ASN A 68 19.85 8.31 24.10
N PRO A 69 20.55 8.72 25.16
CA PRO A 69 21.79 9.47 25.04
C PRO A 69 22.97 8.66 24.44
N ASP A 70 22.81 7.37 24.28
CA ASP A 70 23.74 6.44 23.60
C ASP A 70 23.53 6.36 22.10
N VAL A 71 22.52 7.04 21.53
CA VAL A 71 22.21 7.06 20.10
C VAL A 71 22.35 8.45 19.53
N MET A 72 22.83 8.52 18.28
CA MET A 72 22.87 9.72 17.45
C MET A 72 22.10 9.48 16.16
N ILE A 73 21.04 10.26 15.91
CA ILE A 73 20.29 10.21 14.68
C ILE A 73 21.05 10.95 13.57
N LYS A 74 21.25 10.26 12.44
CA LYS A 74 21.71 10.85 11.19
C LYS A 74 20.55 10.85 10.18
N GLU A 75 20.25 12.01 9.64
CA GLU A 75 19.18 12.22 8.68
C GLU A 75 19.58 11.67 7.31
N ASP A 76 18.64 11.02 6.61
CA ASP A 76 18.77 10.63 5.22
C ASP A 76 17.46 10.89 4.48
N GLU A 77 17.48 11.75 3.47
CA GLU A 77 16.28 12.09 2.68
C GLU A 77 15.85 10.97 1.72
N TRP A 78 16.71 9.95 1.54
CA TRP A 78 16.39 8.86 0.65
C TRP A 78 15.13 8.11 1.12
N SER A 79 14.20 7.94 0.19
CA SER A 79 13.03 7.07 0.31
C SER A 79 13.21 5.85 -0.58
N TYR A 80 12.59 4.73 -0.22
CA TYR A 80 12.63 3.53 -1.05
C TYR A 80 12.22 3.85 -2.50
N ASP A 81 13.07 3.44 -3.42
CA ASP A 81 12.91 3.63 -4.86
C ASP A 81 13.49 2.41 -5.59
N LEU A 82 12.68 1.78 -6.43
CA LEU A 82 13.00 0.53 -7.12
C LEU A 82 14.28 0.62 -7.95
N GLN A 83 14.59 1.79 -8.56
CA GLN A 83 15.71 1.95 -9.47
C GLN A 83 17.03 2.12 -8.71
N THR A 84 16.99 2.69 -7.51
CA THR A 84 18.19 3.00 -6.72
C THR A 84 18.45 2.01 -5.58
N PHE A 85 17.43 1.23 -5.18
CA PHE A 85 17.51 0.31 -4.04
C PHE A 85 18.65 -0.68 -4.17
N ALA A 86 18.71 -1.43 -5.28
CA ALA A 86 19.72 -2.47 -5.48
C ALA A 86 21.15 -1.89 -5.39
N ALA A 87 21.40 -0.76 -6.05
CA ALA A 87 22.71 -0.11 -6.03
C ALA A 87 23.11 0.37 -4.61
N LYS A 88 22.14 0.86 -3.82
CA LYS A 88 22.38 1.25 -2.42
C LYS A 88 22.62 0.04 -1.52
N ALA A 89 21.87 -1.03 -1.71
CA ALA A 89 22.01 -2.27 -0.96
C ALA A 89 23.39 -2.90 -1.22
N GLU A 90 23.78 -3.10 -2.47
CA GLU A 90 25.08 -3.61 -2.89
C GLU A 90 26.26 -2.70 -2.47
N GLY A 91 26.01 -1.39 -2.47
CA GLY A 91 26.97 -0.38 -2.01
C GLY A 91 27.07 -0.22 -0.50
N GLU A 92 26.26 -0.95 0.30
CA GLU A 92 26.18 -0.83 1.76
C GLU A 92 25.86 0.62 2.21
N THR A 93 25.01 1.33 1.44
CA THR A 93 24.67 2.75 1.67
C THR A 93 23.18 2.97 2.01
N LEU A 94 22.44 1.90 2.27
CA LEU A 94 21.07 2.02 2.78
C LEU A 94 21.07 2.70 4.17
N PRO A 95 20.06 3.53 4.48
CA PRO A 95 19.84 4.00 5.84
C PRO A 95 19.66 2.82 6.79
N THR A 96 20.05 2.98 8.07
CA THR A 96 19.91 1.92 9.08
C THR A 96 18.44 1.55 9.32
N VAL A 97 17.53 2.51 9.19
CA VAL A 97 16.08 2.28 9.18
C VAL A 97 15.44 3.11 8.07
N TYR A 98 14.62 2.48 7.24
CA TYR A 98 13.89 3.14 6.16
C TYR A 98 12.50 2.51 6.00
N GLN A 99 11.61 3.18 5.26
CA GLN A 99 10.27 2.68 4.99
C GLN A 99 10.23 2.03 3.61
N THR A 100 9.46 0.94 3.51
CA THR A 100 9.17 0.26 2.25
C THR A 100 7.72 -0.25 2.25
N HIS A 101 7.29 -0.85 1.13
CA HIS A 101 5.92 -1.31 0.93
C HIS A 101 5.81 -2.83 1.06
N PHE A 102 4.58 -3.32 1.28
CA PHE A 102 4.29 -4.76 1.38
C PHE A 102 4.74 -5.54 0.15
N THR A 103 4.64 -4.95 -1.03
CA THR A 103 5.07 -5.52 -2.31
C THR A 103 6.56 -5.82 -2.41
N GLU A 104 7.38 -5.15 -1.60
CA GLU A 104 8.84 -5.25 -1.69
C GLU A 104 9.43 -6.33 -0.76
N ALA A 105 8.60 -6.92 0.10
CA ALA A 105 9.06 -7.84 1.14
C ALA A 105 9.83 -9.03 0.54
N ASP A 106 9.23 -9.74 -0.40
CA ASP A 106 9.83 -10.92 -1.02
C ASP A 106 11.16 -10.60 -1.73
N LYS A 107 11.21 -9.51 -2.49
CA LYS A 107 12.43 -9.07 -3.19
C LYS A 107 13.57 -8.76 -2.22
N ILE A 108 13.26 -8.03 -1.13
CA ILE A 108 14.26 -7.62 -0.15
C ILE A 108 14.73 -8.83 0.67
N ILE A 109 13.82 -9.73 1.07
CA ILE A 109 14.15 -10.96 1.83
C ILE A 109 14.95 -11.92 0.95
N ASN A 110 14.48 -12.22 -0.25
CA ASN A 110 15.11 -13.17 -1.17
C ASN A 110 16.48 -12.68 -1.66
N GLY A 111 16.64 -11.37 -1.83
CA GLY A 111 17.93 -10.74 -2.12
C GLY A 111 18.90 -10.72 -0.94
N GLY A 112 18.45 -11.12 0.26
CA GLY A 112 19.29 -11.15 1.46
C GLY A 112 19.66 -9.76 1.98
N TYR A 113 18.87 -8.72 1.67
CA TYR A 113 19.17 -7.34 2.01
C TYR A 113 18.63 -6.91 3.38
N ALA A 114 17.71 -7.67 3.98
CA ALA A 114 17.14 -7.38 5.29
C ALA A 114 17.86 -8.11 6.43
N ALA A 115 17.92 -7.49 7.60
CA ALA A 115 18.40 -8.11 8.83
C ALA A 115 17.34 -9.08 9.40
N ASP A 116 17.80 -10.14 10.09
CA ASP A 116 16.93 -10.96 10.94
C ASP A 116 16.58 -10.15 12.21
N LEU A 117 15.30 -9.81 12.34
CA LEU A 117 14.77 -8.98 13.43
C LEU A 117 14.10 -9.79 14.53
N THR A 118 14.04 -11.12 14.41
CA THR A 118 13.24 -12.02 15.24
C THR A 118 13.48 -11.82 16.74
N ASP A 119 14.74 -11.84 17.16
CA ASP A 119 15.08 -11.77 18.59
C ASP A 119 14.83 -10.36 19.15
N CYS A 120 15.11 -9.32 18.37
CA CYS A 120 14.84 -7.95 18.77
C CYS A 120 13.32 -7.70 18.84
N ALA A 121 12.54 -8.18 17.88
CA ALA A 121 11.09 -8.09 17.91
C ALA A 121 10.46 -8.81 19.12
N LYS A 122 11.00 -9.97 19.50
CA LYS A 122 10.60 -10.68 20.74
C LYS A 122 10.96 -9.86 21.98
N LYS A 123 12.17 -9.29 22.05
CA LYS A 123 12.63 -8.44 23.16
C LYS A 123 11.69 -7.23 23.39
N TYR A 124 11.20 -6.62 22.31
CA TYR A 124 10.29 -5.46 22.37
C TYR A 124 8.80 -5.83 22.41
N GLY A 125 8.46 -7.14 22.47
CA GLY A 125 7.07 -7.61 22.54
C GLY A 125 6.27 -7.37 21.25
N ILE A 126 6.95 -7.17 20.12
CA ILE A 126 6.33 -6.90 18.81
C ILE A 126 5.98 -8.20 18.11
N TYR A 127 6.88 -9.20 18.11
CA TYR A 127 6.74 -10.44 17.33
C TYR A 127 5.39 -11.15 17.54
N GLY A 128 4.96 -11.35 18.80
CA GLY A 128 3.72 -12.03 19.14
C GLY A 128 2.47 -11.14 19.07
N ALA A 129 2.64 -9.85 18.78
CA ALA A 129 1.56 -8.88 18.73
C ALA A 129 1.10 -8.55 17.29
N ILE A 130 1.85 -8.99 16.28
CA ILE A 130 1.54 -8.70 14.88
C ILE A 130 0.38 -9.58 14.42
N ASP A 131 -0.53 -9.01 13.60
CA ASP A 131 -1.56 -9.75 12.89
C ASP A 131 -0.93 -10.87 12.05
N HIS A 132 -1.53 -12.07 12.06
CA HIS A 132 -0.93 -13.26 11.45
C HIS A 132 -0.74 -13.14 9.93
N ASN A 133 -1.66 -12.48 9.21
CA ASN A 133 -1.52 -12.29 7.76
C ASN A 133 -0.33 -11.38 7.43
N ILE A 134 -0.09 -10.37 8.27
CA ILE A 134 1.05 -9.46 8.12
C ILE A 134 2.34 -10.16 8.52
N LEU A 135 2.32 -10.93 9.63
CA LEU A 135 3.50 -11.67 10.09
C LEU A 135 3.96 -12.70 9.04
N GLU A 136 3.03 -13.35 8.35
CA GLU A 136 3.35 -14.28 7.26
C GLU A 136 4.09 -13.58 6.12
N ASN A 137 3.61 -12.41 5.69
CA ASN A 137 4.23 -11.64 4.60
C ASN A 137 5.65 -11.13 4.92
N ILE A 138 5.94 -10.83 6.20
CA ILE A 138 7.26 -10.32 6.63
C ILE A 138 8.22 -11.39 7.14
N SER A 139 7.83 -12.66 7.06
CA SER A 139 8.59 -13.78 7.62
C SER A 139 8.98 -14.78 6.54
N LYS A 140 10.17 -15.35 6.70
CA LYS A 140 10.66 -16.47 5.89
C LYS A 140 11.49 -17.39 6.76
N ASP A 141 11.30 -18.70 6.63
CA ASP A 141 12.05 -19.73 7.36
C ASP A 141 12.02 -19.53 8.90
N GLY A 142 10.88 -19.03 9.43
CA GLY A 142 10.70 -18.76 10.86
C GLY A 142 11.37 -17.50 11.38
N LYS A 143 11.89 -16.67 10.51
CA LYS A 143 12.55 -15.39 10.80
C LYS A 143 11.70 -14.22 10.34
N MET A 144 11.68 -13.15 11.12
CA MET A 144 11.01 -11.89 10.81
C MET A 144 12.02 -10.87 10.29
N TYR A 145 11.69 -10.17 9.21
CA TYR A 145 12.61 -9.25 8.51
C TYR A 145 12.18 -7.79 8.49
N PHE A 146 10.92 -7.48 8.83
CA PHE A 146 10.41 -6.11 8.84
C PHE A 146 9.61 -5.83 10.11
N VAL A 147 9.47 -4.55 10.47
CA VAL A 147 8.51 -4.11 11.49
C VAL A 147 7.35 -3.42 10.79
N PRO A 148 6.09 -3.88 10.96
CA PRO A 148 4.96 -3.26 10.29
C PRO A 148 4.73 -1.84 10.81
N MET A 149 4.43 -0.91 9.89
CA MET A 149 4.17 0.49 10.18
C MET A 149 2.69 0.83 10.03
N SER A 150 2.09 0.39 8.94
CA SER A 150 0.68 0.60 8.61
C SER A 150 0.16 -0.51 7.72
N SER A 151 -1.16 -0.71 7.72
CA SER A 151 -1.83 -1.65 6.84
C SER A 151 -3.18 -1.11 6.38
N TYR A 152 -3.67 -1.63 5.27
CA TYR A 152 -5.01 -1.41 4.76
C TYR A 152 -5.52 -2.67 4.05
N ASP A 153 -6.83 -2.73 3.88
CA ASP A 153 -7.50 -3.70 3.04
C ASP A 153 -8.54 -3.02 2.14
N LEU A 154 -8.93 -3.68 1.07
CA LEU A 154 -9.97 -3.21 0.16
C LEU A 154 -11.35 -3.72 0.59
N GLY A 155 -12.35 -2.94 0.22
CA GLY A 155 -13.76 -3.27 0.40
C GLY A 155 -14.64 -2.43 -0.53
N ILE A 156 -15.94 -2.57 -0.40
CA ILE A 156 -16.92 -1.81 -1.18
C ILE A 156 -17.31 -0.55 -0.42
N MET A 157 -16.84 0.60 -0.89
CA MET A 157 -17.30 1.91 -0.44
C MET A 157 -18.66 2.25 -1.09
N MET A 158 -19.62 2.75 -0.31
CA MET A 158 -21.00 2.94 -0.75
C MET A 158 -21.55 4.32 -0.37
N ASN A 159 -22.40 4.87 -1.24
CA ASN A 159 -23.31 5.94 -0.90
C ASN A 159 -24.70 5.35 -0.62
N THR A 160 -25.06 5.18 0.65
CA THR A 160 -26.30 4.52 1.07
C THR A 160 -27.56 5.31 0.75
N SER A 161 -27.46 6.61 0.42
CA SER A 161 -28.61 7.38 -0.08
C SER A 161 -29.15 6.82 -1.40
N LEU A 162 -28.26 6.31 -2.28
CA LEU A 162 -28.67 5.71 -3.54
C LEU A 162 -29.27 4.31 -3.34
N PHE A 163 -28.86 3.58 -2.30
CA PHE A 163 -29.53 2.34 -1.89
C PHE A 163 -30.93 2.61 -1.36
N GLU A 164 -31.11 3.65 -0.55
CA GLU A 164 -32.43 4.08 -0.05
C GLU A 164 -33.35 4.48 -1.21
N GLU A 165 -32.86 5.32 -2.14
CA GLU A 165 -33.61 5.75 -3.33
C GLU A 165 -34.01 4.58 -4.22
N ALA A 166 -33.14 3.55 -4.34
CA ALA A 166 -33.39 2.35 -5.12
C ALA A 166 -34.29 1.32 -4.40
N GLY A 167 -34.63 1.52 -3.11
CA GLY A 167 -35.40 0.56 -2.31
C GLY A 167 -34.58 -0.66 -1.87
N LEU A 168 -33.26 -0.50 -1.74
CA LEU A 168 -32.30 -1.55 -1.39
C LEU A 168 -31.84 -1.44 0.07
N LEU A 169 -32.81 -1.26 0.98
CA LEU A 169 -32.56 -1.31 2.42
C LEU A 169 -33.14 -2.57 3.05
N GLU A 170 -32.49 -3.06 4.08
CA GLU A 170 -33.02 -4.08 4.99
C GLU A 170 -34.08 -3.49 5.94
N ALA A 171 -34.76 -4.34 6.71
CA ALA A 171 -35.82 -3.91 7.63
C ALA A 171 -35.31 -2.98 8.75
N ASP A 172 -34.04 -3.06 9.12
CA ASP A 172 -33.40 -2.19 10.11
C ASP A 172 -32.84 -0.89 9.49
N GLY A 173 -33.04 -0.71 8.18
CA GLY A 173 -32.58 0.46 7.41
C GLY A 173 -31.10 0.39 7.01
N SER A 174 -30.38 -0.72 7.21
CA SER A 174 -29.05 -0.92 6.64
C SER A 174 -29.12 -1.21 5.13
N PRO A 175 -28.06 -0.92 4.35
CA PRO A 175 -28.05 -1.25 2.93
C PRO A 175 -28.02 -2.77 2.71
N LYS A 176 -28.73 -3.24 1.68
CA LYS A 176 -28.61 -4.61 1.18
C LYS A 176 -27.25 -4.79 0.51
N ILE A 177 -26.28 -5.25 1.30
CA ILE A 177 -24.88 -5.37 0.88
C ILE A 177 -24.74 -6.57 -0.08
N PRO A 178 -24.19 -6.39 -1.30
CA PRO A 178 -23.89 -7.51 -2.18
C PRO A 178 -22.77 -8.38 -1.61
N LYS A 179 -23.01 -9.68 -1.55
CA LYS A 179 -22.07 -10.68 -0.98
C LYS A 179 -21.19 -11.34 -2.03
N THR A 180 -21.64 -11.31 -3.29
CA THR A 180 -20.91 -11.86 -4.44
C THR A 180 -20.78 -10.82 -5.54
N PHE A 181 -19.85 -11.04 -6.48
CA PHE A 181 -19.72 -10.14 -7.64
C PHE A 181 -20.97 -10.15 -8.53
N ASP A 182 -21.70 -11.28 -8.62
CA ASP A 182 -22.97 -11.33 -9.32
C ASP A 182 -24.03 -10.46 -8.65
N GLU A 183 -24.13 -10.55 -7.32
CA GLU A 183 -25.03 -9.67 -6.54
C GLU A 183 -24.65 -8.20 -6.66
N LEU A 184 -23.33 -7.88 -6.73
CA LEU A 184 -22.86 -6.53 -6.96
C LEU A 184 -23.33 -5.99 -8.30
N ALA A 185 -23.22 -6.77 -9.37
CA ALA A 185 -23.65 -6.40 -10.71
C ALA A 185 -25.17 -6.16 -10.77
N GLU A 186 -25.97 -7.04 -10.18
CA GLU A 186 -27.44 -6.88 -10.11
C GLU A 186 -27.84 -5.68 -9.23
N THR A 187 -27.19 -5.47 -8.07
CA THR A 187 -27.41 -4.30 -7.21
C THR A 187 -27.11 -3.01 -7.97
N ALA A 188 -25.97 -2.98 -8.67
CA ALA A 188 -25.57 -1.82 -9.46
C ALA A 188 -26.54 -1.52 -10.61
N LYS A 189 -27.06 -2.54 -11.28
CA LYS A 189 -28.12 -2.40 -12.31
C LYS A 189 -29.41 -1.84 -11.73
N ILE A 190 -29.89 -2.38 -10.60
CA ILE A 190 -31.12 -1.89 -9.94
C ILE A 190 -30.96 -0.41 -9.56
N ILE A 191 -29.83 -0.01 -9.00
CA ILE A 191 -29.56 1.38 -8.66
C ILE A 191 -29.60 2.25 -9.93
N ARG A 192 -28.95 1.82 -11.01
CA ARG A 192 -28.97 2.54 -12.30
C ARG A 192 -30.40 2.74 -12.82
N GLU A 193 -31.20 1.69 -12.80
CA GLU A 193 -32.57 1.71 -13.31
C GLU A 193 -33.49 2.61 -12.47
N LYS A 194 -33.33 2.61 -11.15
CA LYS A 194 -34.18 3.36 -10.21
C LYS A 194 -33.80 4.83 -10.05
N THR A 195 -32.49 5.12 -10.04
CA THR A 195 -31.97 6.45 -9.71
C THR A 195 -31.41 7.22 -10.91
N GLY A 196 -31.14 6.52 -12.02
CA GLY A 196 -30.42 7.07 -13.18
C GLY A 196 -28.92 7.33 -12.91
N LYS A 197 -28.42 7.06 -11.70
CA LYS A 197 -27.02 7.21 -11.33
C LYS A 197 -26.21 5.94 -11.63
N ALA A 198 -24.88 6.05 -11.66
CA ALA A 198 -24.05 4.85 -11.82
C ALA A 198 -24.20 3.94 -10.60
N GLY A 199 -24.47 2.66 -10.81
CA GLY A 199 -24.53 1.70 -9.70
C GLY A 199 -23.15 1.35 -9.16
N PHE A 200 -22.16 1.33 -10.07
CA PHE A 200 -20.76 1.07 -9.72
C PHE A 200 -19.82 1.99 -10.51
N VAL A 201 -18.69 2.38 -9.90
CA VAL A 201 -17.62 3.10 -10.57
C VAL A 201 -16.30 2.40 -10.34
N LEU A 202 -15.54 2.20 -11.43
CA LEU A 202 -14.24 1.55 -11.44
C LEU A 202 -13.18 2.55 -11.89
N PRO A 203 -11.99 2.64 -11.25
CA PRO A 203 -10.88 3.39 -11.81
C PRO A 203 -10.39 2.74 -13.11
N THR A 204 -9.86 3.52 -14.01
CA THR A 204 -9.49 3.08 -15.37
C THR A 204 -8.21 3.75 -15.86
N SER A 205 -7.53 4.49 -15.02
CA SER A 205 -6.32 5.23 -15.37
C SER A 205 -5.35 5.30 -14.19
N GLU A 206 -4.11 5.70 -14.47
CA GLU A 206 -3.04 5.87 -13.49
C GLU A 206 -2.69 4.55 -12.75
N ASN A 207 -2.76 3.41 -13.46
CA ASN A 207 -2.56 2.05 -12.96
C ASN A 207 -3.62 1.59 -11.93
N MET A 208 -4.56 2.45 -11.56
CA MET A 208 -5.55 2.16 -10.53
C MET A 208 -6.60 1.13 -10.99
N GLY A 209 -6.92 1.11 -12.28
CA GLY A 209 -7.85 0.12 -12.85
C GLY A 209 -7.28 -1.29 -12.76
N GLY A 210 -6.04 -1.46 -13.24
CA GLY A 210 -5.30 -2.72 -13.14
C GLY A 210 -5.12 -3.17 -11.70
N TRP A 211 -4.77 -2.26 -10.82
CA TRP A 211 -4.63 -2.53 -9.39
C TRP A 211 -5.93 -3.07 -8.76
N ILE A 212 -7.07 -2.43 -9.01
CA ILE A 212 -8.37 -2.92 -8.52
C ILE A 212 -8.77 -4.22 -9.23
N PHE A 213 -8.48 -4.34 -10.53
CA PHE A 213 -8.82 -5.53 -11.30
C PHE A 213 -8.07 -6.78 -10.79
N THR A 214 -6.82 -6.67 -10.34
CA THR A 214 -6.12 -7.82 -9.75
C THR A 214 -6.89 -8.37 -8.55
N SER A 215 -7.38 -7.51 -7.66
CA SER A 215 -8.18 -7.91 -6.50
C SER A 215 -9.53 -8.55 -6.89
N ILE A 216 -10.14 -8.11 -7.99
CA ILE A 216 -11.34 -8.77 -8.55
C ILE A 216 -10.96 -10.13 -9.13
N ALA A 217 -9.92 -10.19 -9.96
CA ALA A 217 -9.51 -11.37 -10.71
C ALA A 217 -9.07 -12.54 -9.83
N TRP A 218 -8.43 -12.27 -8.70
CA TRP A 218 -8.11 -13.32 -7.70
C TRP A 218 -9.37 -14.07 -7.26
N ASN A 219 -10.49 -13.40 -7.09
CA ASN A 219 -11.76 -14.01 -6.71
C ASN A 219 -12.36 -14.90 -7.81
N PHE A 220 -11.89 -14.75 -9.06
CA PHE A 220 -12.17 -15.65 -10.18
C PHE A 220 -11.15 -16.80 -10.28
N GLY A 221 -10.11 -16.82 -9.44
CA GLY A 221 -9.07 -17.84 -9.40
C GLY A 221 -7.86 -17.52 -10.28
N VAL A 222 -7.69 -16.27 -10.70
CA VAL A 222 -6.55 -15.84 -11.54
C VAL A 222 -5.25 -15.87 -10.72
N LYS A 223 -4.21 -16.40 -11.36
CA LYS A 223 -2.80 -16.19 -10.99
C LYS A 223 -2.16 -15.37 -12.09
N PHE A 224 -1.57 -14.25 -11.74
CA PHE A 224 -0.99 -13.36 -12.75
C PHE A 224 0.39 -13.80 -13.19
N MET A 225 1.16 -14.40 -12.30
CA MET A 225 2.50 -14.90 -12.58
C MET A 225 2.87 -16.06 -11.66
N GLU A 226 3.92 -16.77 -12.03
CA GLU A 226 4.55 -17.82 -11.22
C GLU A 226 6.07 -17.75 -11.32
N GLU A 227 6.76 -18.04 -10.22
CA GLU A 227 8.20 -18.19 -10.22
C GLU A 227 8.55 -19.61 -10.67
N THR A 228 9.52 -19.74 -11.58
CA THR A 228 10.04 -21.00 -12.12
C THR A 228 11.56 -21.03 -12.03
N ASP A 229 12.17 -22.20 -12.27
CA ASP A 229 13.63 -22.34 -12.29
C ASP A 229 14.32 -21.42 -13.34
N ASP A 230 13.58 -21.02 -14.38
CA ASP A 230 14.06 -20.15 -15.46
C ASP A 230 13.70 -18.66 -15.26
N GLY A 231 13.09 -18.30 -14.13
CA GLY A 231 12.62 -16.95 -13.78
C GLY A 231 11.09 -16.84 -13.75
N TRP A 232 10.58 -15.63 -13.78
CA TRP A 232 9.15 -15.36 -13.69
C TRP A 232 8.41 -15.61 -15.00
N LYS A 233 7.22 -16.19 -14.88
CA LYS A 233 6.36 -16.50 -16.03
C LYS A 233 4.97 -15.89 -15.85
N SER A 234 4.50 -15.19 -16.89
CA SER A 234 3.13 -14.68 -16.97
C SER A 234 2.12 -15.81 -17.17
N THR A 235 1.07 -15.86 -16.34
CA THR A 235 0.06 -16.93 -16.35
C THR A 235 -1.37 -16.45 -16.54
N PHE A 236 -1.59 -15.14 -16.66
CA PHE A 236 -2.94 -14.58 -16.67
C PHE A 236 -3.67 -14.63 -18.03
N ASN A 237 -3.06 -15.15 -19.10
CA ASN A 237 -3.79 -15.56 -20.29
C ASN A 237 -4.51 -16.89 -20.00
N SER A 238 -5.55 -16.84 -19.19
CA SER A 238 -6.27 -17.99 -18.66
C SER A 238 -7.80 -17.82 -18.79
N PRO A 239 -8.57 -18.91 -18.80
CA PRO A 239 -10.03 -18.84 -18.81
C PRO A 239 -10.60 -18.01 -17.64
N GLU A 240 -9.99 -18.10 -16.47
CA GLU A 240 -10.40 -17.38 -15.26
C GLU A 240 -10.22 -15.87 -15.43
N CYS A 241 -9.12 -15.42 -16.05
CA CYS A 241 -8.89 -14.00 -16.30
C CYS A 241 -9.80 -13.47 -17.42
N ILE A 242 -10.08 -14.30 -18.44
CA ILE A 242 -11.06 -13.95 -19.46
C ILE A 242 -12.45 -13.75 -18.84
N GLU A 243 -12.86 -14.63 -17.91
CA GLU A 243 -14.13 -14.50 -17.18
C GLU A 243 -14.15 -13.22 -16.32
N ALA A 244 -13.07 -12.92 -15.60
CA ALA A 244 -12.95 -11.70 -14.80
C ALA A 244 -13.01 -10.42 -15.65
N LEU A 245 -12.34 -10.40 -16.81
CA LEU A 245 -12.41 -9.25 -17.73
C LEU A 245 -13.78 -9.13 -18.41
N GLN A 246 -14.42 -10.27 -18.72
CA GLN A 246 -15.79 -10.30 -19.23
C GLN A 246 -16.77 -9.74 -18.19
N TYR A 247 -16.57 -10.02 -16.89
CA TYR A 247 -17.37 -9.42 -15.83
C TYR A 247 -17.30 -7.88 -15.85
N ILE A 248 -16.11 -7.30 -16.02
CA ILE A 248 -15.97 -5.82 -16.17
C ILE A 248 -16.71 -5.32 -17.41
N LYS A 249 -16.59 -6.02 -18.52
CA LYS A 249 -17.31 -5.72 -19.77
C LYS A 249 -18.83 -5.76 -19.56
N ASP A 250 -19.31 -6.79 -18.88
CA ASP A 250 -20.72 -6.98 -18.55
C ASP A 250 -21.28 -5.88 -17.64
N LEU A 251 -20.52 -5.39 -16.67
CA LEU A 251 -20.90 -4.23 -15.85
C LEU A 251 -21.22 -3.01 -16.72
N ARG A 252 -20.51 -2.83 -17.83
CA ARG A 252 -20.75 -1.72 -18.77
C ARG A 252 -21.94 -1.98 -19.68
N TRP A 253 -21.95 -3.10 -20.38
CA TRP A 253 -22.83 -3.32 -21.54
C TRP A 253 -24.09 -4.09 -21.18
N LYS A 254 -24.00 -5.12 -20.37
CA LYS A 254 -25.14 -5.95 -19.96
C LYS A 254 -25.93 -5.32 -18.82
N TYR A 255 -25.22 -4.83 -17.79
CA TYR A 255 -25.83 -4.26 -16.58
C TYR A 255 -26.01 -2.74 -16.66
N ASN A 256 -25.36 -2.06 -17.61
CA ASN A 256 -25.36 -0.59 -17.72
C ASN A 256 -25.01 0.11 -16.37
N ALA A 257 -24.18 -0.52 -15.56
CA ALA A 257 -23.90 -0.14 -14.19
C ALA A 257 -22.88 1.01 -14.08
N LEU A 258 -21.95 1.13 -15.05
CA LEU A 258 -20.84 2.06 -15.03
C LEU A 258 -21.24 3.48 -15.53
N PRO A 259 -20.53 4.54 -15.12
CA PRO A 259 -20.71 5.88 -15.67
C PRO A 259 -20.34 5.92 -17.17
N VAL A 260 -20.84 6.93 -17.87
CA VAL A 260 -20.53 7.11 -19.32
C VAL A 260 -19.06 7.47 -19.54
N ASN A 261 -18.50 8.33 -18.66
CA ASN A 261 -17.10 8.66 -18.70
C ASN A 261 -16.24 7.44 -18.31
N SER A 262 -15.28 7.11 -19.14
CA SER A 262 -14.41 5.94 -18.98
C SER A 262 -12.99 6.29 -18.50
N ASN A 263 -12.64 7.57 -18.33
CA ASN A 263 -11.34 7.99 -17.79
C ASN A 263 -11.51 8.43 -16.33
N ILE A 264 -11.30 7.50 -15.41
CA ILE A 264 -11.59 7.67 -13.97
C ILE A 264 -10.35 7.30 -13.16
N ASN A 265 -9.88 8.24 -12.34
CA ASN A 265 -8.84 8.03 -11.35
C ASN A 265 -9.41 8.00 -9.92
N ALA A 266 -8.55 7.81 -8.91
CA ALA A 266 -8.96 7.72 -7.51
C ALA A 266 -9.71 8.95 -6.99
N ALA A 267 -9.31 10.16 -7.42
CA ALA A 267 -9.96 11.41 -7.01
C ALA A 267 -11.37 11.51 -7.59
N GLU A 268 -11.56 11.10 -8.85
CA GLU A 268 -12.87 11.09 -9.50
C GLU A 268 -13.81 10.07 -8.87
N ILE A 269 -13.31 8.91 -8.39
CA ILE A 269 -14.10 7.94 -7.60
C ILE A 269 -14.66 8.61 -6.34
N SER A 270 -13.79 9.21 -5.51
CA SER A 270 -14.21 9.87 -4.28
C SER A 270 -15.24 10.97 -4.55
N LYS A 271 -15.09 11.70 -5.66
CA LYS A 271 -16.05 12.72 -6.09
C LYS A 271 -17.39 12.10 -6.48
N GLN A 272 -17.40 11.06 -7.32
CA GLN A 272 -18.65 10.45 -7.78
C GLN A 272 -19.44 9.81 -6.64
N ILE A 273 -18.78 9.11 -5.73
CA ILE A 273 -19.41 8.55 -4.52
C ILE A 273 -19.89 9.69 -3.61
N GLY A 274 -19.00 10.65 -3.30
CA GLY A 274 -19.27 11.76 -2.39
C GLY A 274 -20.45 12.64 -2.85
N THR A 275 -20.57 12.88 -4.15
CA THR A 275 -21.65 13.70 -4.73
C THR A 275 -22.89 12.90 -5.13
N GLY A 276 -22.94 11.59 -4.90
CA GLY A 276 -24.06 10.72 -5.26
C GLY A 276 -24.23 10.53 -6.77
N GLN A 277 -23.18 10.60 -7.57
CA GLN A 277 -23.20 10.26 -8.98
C GLN A 277 -22.96 8.78 -9.23
N ALA A 278 -22.33 8.08 -8.27
CA ALA A 278 -22.18 6.62 -8.26
C ALA A 278 -22.47 6.08 -6.86
N ALA A 279 -22.98 4.85 -6.81
CA ALA A 279 -23.39 4.21 -5.56
C ALA A 279 -22.29 3.38 -4.91
N MET A 280 -21.46 2.69 -5.66
CA MET A 280 -20.46 1.75 -5.15
C MET A 280 -19.13 1.89 -5.87
N SER A 281 -18.04 1.62 -5.16
CA SER A 281 -16.70 1.40 -5.71
C SER A 281 -15.88 0.49 -4.80
N ILE A 282 -14.88 -0.21 -5.35
CA ILE A 282 -13.83 -0.86 -4.54
C ILE A 282 -12.84 0.22 -4.11
N ALA A 283 -12.55 0.28 -2.80
CA ALA A 283 -11.68 1.28 -2.21
C ALA A 283 -11.07 0.79 -0.89
N HIS A 284 -10.04 1.45 -0.41
CA HIS A 284 -9.60 1.33 0.97
C HIS A 284 -10.24 2.40 1.86
N ALA A 285 -10.33 2.15 3.18
CA ALA A 285 -11.00 3.03 4.13
C ALA A 285 -10.49 4.49 4.11
N GLY A 286 -9.21 4.72 3.80
CA GLY A 286 -8.64 6.07 3.72
C GLY A 286 -9.24 6.96 2.63
N GLN A 287 -9.85 6.40 1.57
CA GLN A 287 -10.51 7.18 0.52
C GLN A 287 -11.85 7.80 0.98
N ALA A 288 -12.47 7.25 2.02
CA ALA A 288 -13.73 7.73 2.56
C ALA A 288 -13.68 9.18 3.07
N ASP A 289 -12.54 9.58 3.64
CA ASP A 289 -12.34 10.96 4.11
C ASP A 289 -12.53 12.01 2.99
N ALA A 290 -12.09 11.71 1.78
CA ALA A 290 -12.26 12.62 0.64
C ALA A 290 -13.73 12.78 0.24
N CYS A 291 -14.55 11.73 0.31
CA CYS A 291 -15.99 11.80 0.05
C CYS A 291 -16.68 12.82 0.99
N VAL A 292 -16.31 12.80 2.26
CA VAL A 292 -16.91 13.67 3.29
C VAL A 292 -16.30 15.08 3.24
N LYS A 293 -14.97 15.20 3.37
CA LYS A 293 -14.30 16.50 3.53
C LYS A 293 -14.27 17.34 2.25
N SER A 294 -14.04 16.69 1.10
CA SER A 294 -13.85 17.40 -0.17
C SER A 294 -15.13 17.52 -0.97
N TYR A 295 -16.06 16.57 -0.84
CA TYR A 295 -17.25 16.48 -1.68
C TYR A 295 -18.56 16.59 -0.89
N GLY A 296 -18.50 16.81 0.42
CA GLY A 296 -19.66 17.18 1.25
C GLY A 296 -20.66 16.05 1.50
N MET A 297 -20.22 14.80 1.38
CA MET A 297 -21.07 13.65 1.71
C MET A 297 -21.40 13.65 3.21
N ASP A 298 -22.67 13.41 3.55
CA ASP A 298 -23.06 13.13 4.92
C ASP A 298 -22.40 11.82 5.39
N PRO A 299 -21.53 11.84 6.41
CA PRO A 299 -20.87 10.63 6.88
C PRO A 299 -21.83 9.54 7.36
N LEU A 300 -23.05 9.88 7.80
CA LEU A 300 -24.09 8.90 8.15
C LEU A 300 -24.61 8.13 6.92
N LYS A 301 -24.40 8.65 5.71
CA LYS A 301 -24.75 7.99 4.44
C LYS A 301 -23.56 7.27 3.79
N LEU A 302 -22.39 7.32 4.40
CA LEU A 302 -21.24 6.52 3.99
C LEU A 302 -21.45 5.08 4.47
N GLY A 303 -21.35 4.13 3.54
CA GLY A 303 -21.30 2.71 3.82
C GLY A 303 -19.95 2.13 3.40
N PHE A 304 -19.57 1.04 4.05
CA PHE A 304 -18.41 0.25 3.66
C PHE A 304 -18.64 -1.23 3.97
N ALA A 305 -18.33 -2.11 3.01
CA ALA A 305 -18.53 -3.55 3.15
C ALA A 305 -17.28 -4.33 2.78
N LYS A 306 -17.20 -5.60 3.21
CA LYS A 306 -16.17 -6.54 2.74
C LYS A 306 -16.20 -6.65 1.21
N MET A 307 -15.07 -7.04 0.63
CA MET A 307 -14.98 -7.44 -0.77
C MET A 307 -16.00 -8.57 -1.04
N PRO A 308 -16.76 -8.52 -2.14
CA PRO A 308 -17.65 -9.63 -2.50
C PRO A 308 -16.86 -10.90 -2.83
N ALA A 309 -17.44 -12.06 -2.54
CA ALA A 309 -16.88 -13.33 -2.99
C ALA A 309 -17.05 -13.52 -4.50
N GLY A 310 -16.06 -14.10 -5.13
CA GLY A 310 -16.12 -14.55 -6.51
C GLY A 310 -16.56 -16.01 -6.65
N PRO A 311 -16.56 -16.54 -7.88
CA PRO A 311 -16.94 -17.93 -8.13
C PRO A 311 -15.92 -18.95 -7.61
N LYS A 312 -14.69 -18.54 -7.30
CA LYS A 312 -13.59 -19.42 -6.88
C LYS A 312 -13.05 -19.12 -5.50
N ASP A 313 -13.03 -17.85 -5.09
CA ASP A 313 -12.42 -17.46 -3.81
C ASP A 313 -13.17 -16.28 -3.18
N HIS A 314 -12.81 -15.98 -1.91
CA HIS A 314 -13.23 -14.79 -1.19
C HIS A 314 -11.98 -14.13 -0.60
N VAL A 315 -11.31 -13.33 -1.41
CA VAL A 315 -10.03 -12.69 -1.09
C VAL A 315 -10.09 -11.18 -1.27
N THR A 316 -9.40 -10.46 -0.41
CA THR A 316 -9.17 -9.03 -0.58
C THR A 316 -7.69 -8.72 -0.60
N MET A 317 -7.35 -7.62 -1.28
CA MET A 317 -6.00 -7.09 -1.25
C MET A 317 -5.68 -6.49 0.10
N MET A 318 -4.53 -6.84 0.65
CA MET A 318 -3.90 -6.12 1.74
C MET A 318 -2.63 -5.42 1.26
N GLY A 319 -2.41 -4.25 1.81
CA GLY A 319 -1.21 -3.48 1.56
C GLY A 319 -0.82 -2.66 2.78
N GLY A 320 0.27 -1.93 2.68
CA GLY A 320 0.78 -1.12 3.77
C GLY A 320 2.25 -0.76 3.62
N ALA A 321 2.84 -0.35 4.73
CA ALA A 321 4.24 0.00 4.80
C ALA A 321 4.94 -0.70 5.97
N TYR A 322 6.22 -0.96 5.79
CA TYR A 322 7.14 -1.54 6.76
C TYR A 322 8.29 -0.60 7.07
N TYR A 323 8.85 -0.74 8.27
CA TYR A 323 10.22 -0.34 8.55
C TYR A 323 11.14 -1.52 8.20
N ALA A 324 12.13 -1.23 7.37
CA ALA A 324 13.19 -2.15 6.98
C ALA A 324 14.51 -1.74 7.63
N ILE A 325 15.32 -2.75 7.99
CA ILE A 325 16.66 -2.61 8.54
C ILE A 325 17.58 -3.47 7.69
N PRO A 326 18.65 -2.93 7.09
CA PRO A 326 19.51 -3.69 6.20
C PRO A 326 20.33 -4.74 6.96
N ASN A 327 20.67 -5.83 6.28
CA ASN A 327 21.51 -6.93 6.80
C ASN A 327 22.90 -6.49 7.26
N THR A 328 23.36 -5.30 6.85
CA THR A 328 24.63 -4.69 7.29
C THR A 328 24.55 -3.99 8.63
N ALA A 329 23.35 -3.85 9.21
CA ALA A 329 23.15 -3.20 10.50
C ALA A 329 23.71 -4.08 11.64
N THR A 330 24.42 -3.46 12.56
CA THR A 330 24.93 -4.12 13.79
C THR A 330 23.80 -4.35 14.79
N GLU A 331 23.96 -5.29 15.73
CA GLU A 331 22.99 -5.54 16.80
C GLU A 331 22.62 -4.26 17.59
N LYS A 332 23.59 -3.36 17.82
CA LYS A 332 23.35 -2.08 18.48
C LYS A 332 22.48 -1.15 17.64
N GLN A 333 22.71 -1.13 16.33
CA GLN A 333 21.88 -0.35 15.39
C GLN A 333 20.47 -0.93 15.27
N ILE A 334 20.32 -2.25 15.24
CA ILE A 334 19.00 -2.91 15.25
C ILE A 334 18.24 -2.53 16.54
N ASP A 335 18.88 -2.61 17.71
CA ASP A 335 18.27 -2.20 18.97
C ASP A 335 17.88 -0.70 18.99
N ALA A 336 18.76 0.18 18.51
CA ALA A 336 18.48 1.61 18.38
C ALA A 336 17.32 1.88 17.40
N ALA A 337 17.25 1.13 16.29
CA ALA A 337 16.14 1.20 15.33
C ALA A 337 14.81 0.79 15.96
N PHE A 338 14.76 -0.28 16.74
CA PHE A 338 13.54 -0.67 17.46
C PHE A 338 13.09 0.38 18.48
N ARG A 339 14.02 1.00 19.21
CA ARG A 339 13.71 2.13 20.09
C ARG A 339 13.13 3.32 19.32
N TRP A 340 13.71 3.66 18.17
CA TRP A 340 13.20 4.71 17.28
C TRP A 340 11.82 4.40 16.73
N ILE A 341 11.60 3.18 16.23
CA ILE A 341 10.32 2.70 15.67
C ILE A 341 9.23 2.75 16.75
N THR A 342 9.53 2.26 17.95
CA THR A 342 8.61 2.30 19.09
C THR A 342 8.31 3.74 19.52
N PHE A 343 9.34 4.59 19.65
CA PHE A 343 9.19 6.01 19.92
C PHE A 343 8.37 6.72 18.85
N SER A 344 8.47 6.26 17.60
CA SER A 344 7.75 6.82 16.46
C SER A 344 6.27 6.43 16.40
N GLY A 345 5.80 5.54 17.25
CA GLY A 345 4.37 5.23 17.40
C GLY A 345 3.99 3.78 17.11
N THR A 346 4.92 2.93 16.66
CA THR A 346 4.65 1.48 16.50
C THR A 346 4.79 0.79 17.86
N LYS A 347 3.70 0.79 18.63
CA LYS A 347 3.64 0.31 20.02
C LYS A 347 2.52 -0.70 20.21
N THR A 348 2.78 -1.70 21.03
CA THR A 348 1.78 -2.70 21.46
C THR A 348 1.01 -2.25 22.69
N THR A 349 1.61 -1.37 23.52
CA THR A 349 1.00 -0.79 24.72
C THR A 349 1.15 0.73 24.71
N LEU A 350 0.12 1.41 25.20
CA LEU A 350 0.04 2.86 25.29
C LEU A 350 0.02 3.26 26.77
N ASN A 351 0.73 4.32 27.11
CA ASN A 351 0.61 4.96 28.41
C ASN A 351 -0.56 5.98 28.43
N ASP A 352 -0.87 6.54 29.60
CA ASP A 352 -2.00 7.45 29.80
C ASP A 352 -1.91 8.72 28.92
N GLU A 353 -0.71 9.27 28.71
CA GLU A 353 -0.49 10.45 27.86
C GLU A 353 -0.74 10.13 26.38
N GLU A 354 -0.27 8.99 25.91
CA GLU A 354 -0.49 8.52 24.56
C GLU A 354 -1.97 8.22 24.30
N MET A 355 -2.64 7.58 25.25
CA MET A 355 -4.08 7.33 25.19
C MET A 355 -4.87 8.64 25.13
N ALA A 356 -4.53 9.62 25.98
CA ALA A 356 -5.19 10.93 25.97
C ALA A 356 -4.98 11.69 24.65
N ARG A 357 -3.77 11.61 24.06
CA ARG A 357 -3.48 12.21 22.76
C ARG A 357 -4.27 11.56 21.64
N ILE A 358 -4.30 10.22 21.59
CA ILE A 358 -5.08 9.47 20.59
C ILE A 358 -6.56 9.80 20.72
N GLU A 359 -7.10 9.82 21.94
CA GLU A 359 -8.49 10.19 22.17
C GLU A 359 -8.80 11.62 21.68
N SER A 360 -7.88 12.57 21.94
CA SER A 360 -8.00 13.95 21.45
C SER A 360 -8.04 14.01 19.91
N ASP A 361 -7.22 13.20 19.23
CA ASP A 361 -7.19 13.13 17.77
C ASP A 361 -8.51 12.58 17.19
N TYR A 362 -9.10 11.55 17.81
CA TYR A 362 -10.43 11.03 17.43
C TYR A 362 -11.52 12.05 17.66
N LYS A 363 -11.48 12.74 18.80
CA LYS A 363 -12.42 13.79 19.14
C LYS A 363 -12.35 14.96 18.14
N ALA A 364 -11.16 15.42 17.80
CA ALA A 364 -10.95 16.48 16.82
C ALA A 364 -11.47 16.08 15.42
N LYS A 365 -11.25 14.84 14.99
CA LYS A 365 -11.82 14.32 13.72
C LYS A 365 -13.35 14.42 13.71
N LYS A 366 -14.00 14.07 14.83
CA LYS A 366 -15.46 14.12 14.95
C LYS A 366 -16.00 15.56 15.02
N GLU A 367 -15.41 16.42 15.83
CA GLU A 367 -15.97 17.71 16.21
C GLU A 367 -15.47 18.86 15.32
N GLU A 368 -14.21 18.82 14.88
CA GLU A 368 -13.56 19.96 14.21
C GLU A 368 -13.37 19.75 12.71
N ASN A 369 -13.02 18.54 12.30
CA ASN A 369 -12.57 18.27 10.93
C ASN A 369 -13.60 17.54 10.07
N ASN A 370 -14.75 17.18 10.63
CA ASN A 370 -15.77 16.39 9.95
C ASN A 370 -15.18 15.14 9.24
N GLY A 371 -14.16 14.50 9.86
CA GLY A 371 -13.47 13.34 9.32
C GLY A 371 -14.28 12.05 9.47
N VAL A 372 -13.88 11.01 8.77
CA VAL A 372 -14.48 9.68 8.87
C VAL A 372 -13.84 8.91 10.02
N VAL A 373 -14.68 8.50 10.98
CA VAL A 373 -14.34 7.59 12.08
C VAL A 373 -15.43 6.52 12.14
N GLY A 374 -15.04 5.26 12.37
CA GLY A 374 -15.97 4.12 12.40
C GLY A 374 -15.57 2.99 11.46
N LEU A 375 -14.59 3.19 10.57
CA LEU A 375 -14.06 2.16 9.70
C LEU A 375 -12.86 1.48 10.37
N LEU A 376 -12.91 0.16 10.51
CA LEU A 376 -11.85 -0.68 11.05
C LEU A 376 -11.20 -1.48 9.91
N GLY A 377 -10.26 -0.86 9.19
CA GLY A 377 -9.41 -1.57 8.23
C GLY A 377 -8.50 -2.61 8.90
N LEU A 378 -7.77 -3.36 8.08
CA LEU A 378 -6.75 -4.30 8.55
C LEU A 378 -5.79 -3.59 9.51
N SER A 379 -5.49 -4.22 10.64
CA SER A 379 -4.58 -3.69 11.65
C SER A 379 -3.23 -4.40 11.57
N ILE A 380 -2.15 -3.68 11.85
CA ILE A 380 -0.84 -4.32 12.05
C ILE A 380 -0.78 -5.18 13.31
N TRP A 381 -1.70 -4.96 14.26
CA TRP A 381 -1.76 -5.65 15.54
C TRP A 381 -2.91 -6.64 15.61
N SER A 382 -2.66 -7.78 16.26
CA SER A 382 -3.69 -8.73 16.66
C SER A 382 -4.72 -8.09 17.59
N ASP A 383 -5.93 -8.63 17.62
CA ASP A 383 -7.07 -8.03 18.33
C ASP A 383 -6.92 -8.01 19.87
N ASP A 384 -6.06 -8.84 20.44
CA ASP A 384 -5.77 -8.91 21.88
C ASP A 384 -4.71 -7.87 22.34
N VAL A 385 -4.09 -7.14 21.42
CA VAL A 385 -3.09 -6.11 21.71
C VAL A 385 -3.76 -4.85 22.29
N GLN A 386 -3.25 -4.36 23.43
CA GLN A 386 -3.83 -3.22 24.18
C GLN A 386 -3.99 -1.97 23.31
N ALA A 387 -2.97 -1.60 22.51
CA ALA A 387 -3.04 -0.46 21.60
C ALA A 387 -4.14 -0.63 20.54
N ARG A 388 -4.35 -1.85 20.03
CA ARG A 388 -5.44 -2.18 19.09
C ARG A 388 -6.79 -2.06 19.75
N GLN A 389 -6.95 -2.62 20.96
CA GLN A 389 -8.21 -2.57 21.72
C GLN A 389 -8.60 -1.13 22.02
N PHE A 390 -7.65 -0.31 22.48
CA PHE A 390 -7.89 1.11 22.73
C PHE A 390 -8.32 1.86 21.46
N ASN A 391 -7.65 1.63 20.32
CA ASN A 391 -8.05 2.25 19.05
C ASN A 391 -9.44 1.79 18.59
N LYS A 392 -9.82 0.51 18.77
CA LYS A 392 -11.18 0.00 18.49
C LYS A 392 -12.24 0.72 19.36
N GLU A 393 -11.94 0.90 20.65
CA GLU A 393 -12.82 1.61 21.58
C GLU A 393 -13.00 3.07 21.16
N MET A 394 -11.93 3.79 20.87
CA MET A 394 -11.97 5.19 20.45
C MET A 394 -12.68 5.34 19.09
N ASN A 395 -12.45 4.43 18.16
CA ASN A 395 -13.13 4.39 16.88
C ASN A 395 -14.66 4.23 17.04
N ALA A 396 -15.11 3.36 17.93
CA ALA A 396 -16.52 3.18 18.23
C ALA A 396 -17.11 4.41 18.95
N LYS A 397 -16.43 4.95 19.98
CA LYS A 397 -16.86 6.09 20.79
C LYS A 397 -17.04 7.37 19.97
N TYR A 398 -16.14 7.61 19.03
CA TYR A 398 -16.12 8.81 18.22
C TYR A 398 -16.60 8.59 16.79
N SER A 399 -17.30 7.47 16.51
CA SER A 399 -17.84 7.18 15.18
C SER A 399 -18.63 8.35 14.61
N THR A 400 -18.35 8.67 13.35
CA THR A 400 -19.09 9.66 12.54
C THR A 400 -19.99 8.98 11.51
N VAL A 401 -19.78 7.67 11.24
CA VAL A 401 -20.60 6.89 10.34
C VAL A 401 -21.67 6.10 11.10
N ASP A 402 -22.74 5.71 10.41
CA ASP A 402 -23.73 4.81 10.99
C ASP A 402 -23.12 3.41 11.13
N PRO A 403 -23.01 2.82 12.34
CA PRO A 403 -22.37 1.54 12.55
C PRO A 403 -22.94 0.38 11.71
N LYS A 404 -24.26 0.43 11.42
CA LYS A 404 -24.90 -0.62 10.59
C LYS A 404 -24.44 -0.60 9.13
N ASN A 405 -24.07 0.60 8.62
CA ASN A 405 -23.59 0.74 7.25
C ASN A 405 -22.16 0.23 7.03
N VAL A 406 -21.41 -0.03 8.12
CA VAL A 406 -20.01 -0.45 8.08
C VAL A 406 -19.76 -1.77 8.81
N ALA A 407 -20.81 -2.39 9.37
CA ALA A 407 -20.69 -3.63 10.16
C ALA A 407 -20.04 -4.77 9.39
N SER A 408 -20.35 -4.92 8.10
CA SER A 408 -19.76 -5.93 7.23
C SER A 408 -18.25 -5.74 7.06
N PHE A 409 -17.80 -4.51 6.82
CA PHE A 409 -16.38 -4.21 6.67
C PHE A 409 -15.60 -4.36 7.98
N ASN A 410 -16.18 -3.97 9.10
CA ASN A 410 -15.55 -4.06 10.42
C ASN A 410 -15.45 -5.49 10.95
N ASN A 411 -16.22 -6.42 10.39
CA ASN A 411 -16.08 -7.86 10.64
C ASN A 411 -15.11 -8.46 9.61
N LYS A 412 -13.98 -8.98 10.07
CA LYS A 412 -12.93 -9.55 9.21
C LYS A 412 -13.01 -11.09 9.07
N ASP A 413 -14.07 -11.70 9.60
CA ASP A 413 -14.28 -13.13 9.45
C ASP A 413 -14.59 -13.50 7.99
N ASP A 414 -14.22 -14.71 7.58
CA ASP A 414 -14.55 -15.31 6.27
C ASP A 414 -13.99 -14.55 5.05
N ILE A 415 -12.87 -13.85 5.19
CA ILE A 415 -12.15 -13.26 4.05
C ILE A 415 -10.65 -13.54 4.16
N ASN A 416 -10.05 -13.96 3.05
CA ASN A 416 -8.62 -14.16 2.93
C ASN A 416 -7.93 -12.85 2.51
N TYR A 417 -6.65 -12.72 2.85
CA TYR A 417 -5.83 -11.57 2.47
C TYR A 417 -4.73 -11.99 1.50
N GLN A 418 -4.48 -11.16 0.51
CA GLN A 418 -3.40 -11.35 -0.44
C GLN A 418 -2.68 -10.02 -0.66
N VAL A 419 -1.34 -10.06 -0.72
CA VAL A 419 -0.54 -8.91 -1.15
C VAL A 419 -0.54 -8.81 -2.67
N GLU A 420 -0.16 -7.65 -3.18
CA GLU A 420 0.02 -7.40 -4.60
C GLU A 420 1.07 -8.35 -5.21
N GLU A 421 1.09 -8.43 -6.54
CA GLU A 421 2.02 -9.30 -7.26
C GLU A 421 3.48 -8.93 -6.97
N PRO A 422 4.37 -9.91 -6.82
CA PRO A 422 5.69 -9.70 -6.22
C PRO A 422 6.69 -8.96 -7.11
N VAL A 423 6.51 -8.97 -8.44
CA VAL A 423 7.42 -8.31 -9.38
C VAL A 423 6.66 -7.58 -10.48
N CYS A 424 7.22 -6.46 -10.94
CA CYS A 424 6.67 -5.66 -12.05
C CYS A 424 5.16 -5.31 -11.91
N ALA A 425 4.66 -5.18 -10.68
CA ALA A 425 3.23 -4.98 -10.42
C ALA A 425 2.68 -3.72 -11.10
N GLN A 426 3.43 -2.61 -11.13
CA GLN A 426 3.00 -1.38 -11.77
C GLN A 426 2.90 -1.51 -13.30
N ASP A 427 3.78 -2.28 -13.92
CA ASP A 427 3.75 -2.57 -15.35
C ASP A 427 2.57 -3.48 -15.70
N LEU A 428 2.30 -4.48 -14.86
CA LEU A 428 1.11 -5.31 -14.95
C LEU A 428 -0.16 -4.44 -14.90
N TYR A 429 -0.27 -3.54 -13.93
CA TYR A 429 -1.44 -2.67 -13.78
C TYR A 429 -1.64 -1.75 -14.98
N ALA A 430 -0.58 -1.21 -15.55
CA ALA A 430 -0.66 -0.40 -16.77
C ALA A 430 -1.19 -1.18 -17.98
N LEU A 431 -0.78 -2.43 -18.15
CA LEU A 431 -1.30 -3.31 -19.19
C LEU A 431 -2.77 -3.66 -18.98
N LEU A 432 -3.15 -3.94 -17.73
CA LEU A 432 -4.53 -4.25 -17.35
C LEU A 432 -5.46 -3.02 -17.49
N ASP A 433 -4.99 -1.80 -17.18
CA ASP A 433 -5.72 -0.55 -17.47
C ASP A 433 -6.12 -0.49 -18.95
N GLY A 434 -5.19 -0.83 -19.84
CA GLY A 434 -5.46 -0.89 -21.28
C GLY A 434 -6.54 -1.90 -21.65
N CYS A 435 -6.55 -3.09 -21.05
CA CYS A 435 -7.57 -4.11 -21.25
C CYS A 435 -8.95 -3.63 -20.76
N ILE A 436 -8.99 -3.05 -19.54
CA ILE A 436 -10.22 -2.50 -18.95
C ILE A 436 -10.80 -1.39 -19.84
N GLN A 437 -9.98 -0.42 -20.24
CA GLN A 437 -10.42 0.68 -21.11
C GLN A 437 -10.97 0.16 -22.43
N ALA A 438 -10.36 -0.86 -23.04
CA ALA A 438 -10.82 -1.46 -24.27
C ALA A 438 -12.23 -2.06 -24.10
N VAL A 439 -12.45 -2.90 -23.07
CA VAL A 439 -13.75 -3.59 -22.89
C VAL A 439 -14.89 -2.67 -22.46
N ILE A 440 -14.61 -1.57 -21.76
CA ILE A 440 -15.65 -0.60 -21.39
C ILE A 440 -15.95 0.43 -22.49
N SER A 441 -15.07 0.56 -23.48
CA SER A 441 -15.23 1.49 -24.61
C SER A 441 -15.83 0.84 -25.86
N ASP A 442 -15.65 -0.45 -26.04
CA ASP A 442 -16.16 -1.21 -27.19
C ASP A 442 -16.85 -2.50 -26.71
N GLU A 443 -18.17 -2.58 -27.04
CA GLU A 443 -18.98 -3.76 -26.74
C GLU A 443 -18.49 -5.02 -27.47
N ASN A 444 -17.78 -4.88 -28.59
CA ASN A 444 -17.25 -5.99 -29.38
C ASN A 444 -15.80 -6.35 -29.04
N ALA A 445 -15.19 -5.68 -28.07
CA ALA A 445 -13.82 -6.00 -27.65
C ALA A 445 -13.67 -7.47 -27.23
N ASP A 446 -12.65 -8.13 -27.76
CA ASP A 446 -12.35 -9.54 -27.49
C ASP A 446 -11.45 -9.65 -26.24
N CYS A 447 -12.05 -10.10 -25.14
CA CYS A 447 -11.33 -10.25 -23.86
C CYS A 447 -10.14 -11.22 -23.96
N ALA A 448 -10.27 -12.32 -24.71
CA ALA A 448 -9.22 -13.31 -24.88
C ALA A 448 -8.02 -12.71 -25.64
N ALA A 449 -8.29 -12.05 -26.77
CA ALA A 449 -7.24 -11.43 -27.59
C ALA A 449 -6.52 -10.29 -26.83
N LEU A 450 -7.24 -9.50 -26.02
CA LEU A 450 -6.66 -8.45 -25.20
C LEU A 450 -5.72 -9.03 -24.13
N LEU A 451 -6.15 -10.07 -23.43
CA LEU A 451 -5.34 -10.70 -22.37
C LEU A 451 -4.15 -11.49 -22.93
N GLU A 452 -4.32 -12.17 -24.08
CA GLU A 452 -3.20 -12.83 -24.77
C GLU A 452 -2.10 -11.82 -25.09
N LYS A 453 -2.49 -10.68 -25.68
CA LYS A 453 -1.53 -9.61 -25.98
C LYS A 453 -0.90 -9.04 -24.72
N ALA A 454 -1.69 -8.72 -23.69
CA ALA A 454 -1.19 -8.14 -22.46
C ALA A 454 -0.23 -9.10 -21.71
N SER A 455 -0.56 -10.39 -21.65
CA SER A 455 0.29 -11.43 -21.03
C SER A 455 1.61 -11.63 -21.80
N SER A 456 1.56 -11.64 -23.14
CA SER A 456 2.75 -11.69 -23.98
C SER A 456 3.63 -10.45 -23.83
N ASP A 457 3.02 -9.26 -23.82
CA ASP A 457 3.73 -7.99 -23.59
C ASP A 457 4.37 -7.95 -22.20
N PHE A 458 3.66 -8.43 -21.18
CA PHE A 458 4.16 -8.51 -19.80
C PHE A 458 5.37 -9.42 -19.69
N GLN A 459 5.29 -10.63 -20.28
CA GLN A 459 6.43 -11.56 -20.30
C GLN A 459 7.65 -10.94 -20.99
N THR A 460 7.47 -10.49 -22.24
CA THR A 460 8.61 -10.14 -23.10
C THR A 460 9.21 -8.77 -22.81
N LYS A 461 8.46 -7.85 -22.21
CA LYS A 461 8.95 -6.48 -21.92
C LYS A 461 9.42 -6.29 -20.48
N TYR A 462 8.93 -7.12 -19.55
CA TYR A 462 9.17 -6.94 -18.12
C TYR A 462 9.74 -8.21 -17.46
N LEU A 463 8.99 -9.32 -17.41
CA LEU A 463 9.42 -10.50 -16.67
C LEU A 463 10.73 -11.14 -17.19
N ASP A 464 10.96 -11.12 -18.51
CA ASP A 464 12.22 -11.64 -19.11
C ASP A 464 13.47 -10.84 -18.68
N TYR A 465 13.30 -9.67 -18.09
CA TYR A 465 14.38 -8.81 -17.61
C TYR A 465 14.46 -8.73 -16.09
N GLU A 466 13.49 -9.29 -15.36
CA GLU A 466 13.51 -9.27 -13.90
C GLU A 466 14.62 -10.17 -13.36
N GLY A 467 15.50 -9.60 -12.52
CA GLY A 467 16.64 -10.31 -11.93
C GLY A 467 17.89 -10.43 -12.80
N LYS A 468 17.95 -9.73 -13.96
CA LYS A 468 19.13 -9.73 -14.85
C LYS A 468 19.99 -8.49 -14.66
#